data_e8a703f2cb0f94b047cd9f7a3a1c961a
#
_entry.id   e8a703f2cb0f94b047cd9f7a3a1c961a
#
_cell.length_a   1.000
_cell.length_b   1.000
_cell.length_c   1.000
_cell.angle_alpha   90.00
_cell.angle_beta   90.00
_cell.angle_gamma   90.00
#
_symmetry.space_group_name_H-M   'P 1'
#
loop_
_entity.id
_entity.type
_entity.pdbx_description
1 polymer ?
#
loop_
_entity_poly.entity_id
_entity_poly.type
_entity_poly.pdbx_seq_one_letter_code
_entity_poly.pdbx_strand_id
1 'polypeptide(L)'
;MTTLESNSNSNRTENSSQQLSKTNLLLAVVGIALLGWVIVHASPSAIMHQLKALRVALPIVVALSLARLFLQTFTWSAALKSEGVDVGLPRLIGIRLASQAMGYLTVFGPVVSEPMKINLLRTPVAATATATFLDNGVYWFTTALVGIAGCVSVSLMKARGAASTLAFCAVFALIMVFIARRKAVLSSIAGALGIRSPSWLNHGAKIESAIREVRAQKPELVGQMFWLDLACQLLLVSEVAVVLWSLRLPLHLLTVLAIEGLTRGVKMMTGFVPARLGVDEGGAMSAFAASGLSPALGLTLALTRRARDLSWALVGLAWLVWRSQVSKEGKTGSQILLEEGALPCKSLS
;
A
#
# COMPACT_ATOMS: atom_id res chain seq x y z
N MET A 1 24.64 5.83 42.85
CA MET A 1 23.37 6.19 42.18
C MET A 1 23.35 5.87 40.68
N THR A 2 24.47 5.72 40.00
CA THR A 2 24.62 5.49 38.56
C THR A 2 24.35 4.06 38.08
N THR A 3 24.40 3.04 38.93
CA THR A 3 24.19 1.63 38.57
C THR A 3 22.72 1.20 38.46
N LEU A 4 21.80 1.90 39.12
CA LEU A 4 20.36 1.60 39.07
C LEU A 4 19.67 2.17 37.83
N GLU A 5 20.15 3.29 37.27
CA GLU A 5 19.61 3.87 36.04
C GLU A 5 20.03 3.07 34.77
N SER A 6 21.24 2.50 34.76
CA SER A 6 21.74 1.65 33.70
C SER A 6 20.89 0.37 33.56
N ASN A 7 20.49 -0.24 34.66
CA ASN A 7 19.71 -1.48 34.66
C ASN A 7 18.22 -1.25 34.25
N SER A 8 17.66 -0.08 34.56
CA SER A 8 16.29 0.26 34.15
C SER A 8 16.16 0.56 32.64
N ASN A 9 17.21 1.09 32.01
CA ASN A 9 17.25 1.36 30.59
C ASN A 9 17.48 0.08 29.76
N SER A 10 18.30 -0.86 30.24
CA SER A 10 18.49 -2.15 29.56
C SER A 10 17.22 -3.00 29.58
N ASN A 11 16.51 -3.06 30.69
CA ASN A 11 15.23 -3.78 30.80
C ASN A 11 14.10 -3.13 29.96
N ARG A 12 14.10 -1.81 29.77
CA ARG A 12 13.16 -1.14 28.87
C ARG A 12 13.44 -1.43 27.39
N THR A 13 14.69 -1.47 26.98
CA THR A 13 15.07 -1.80 25.60
C THR A 13 14.84 -3.28 25.27
N GLU A 14 15.07 -4.19 26.20
CA GLU A 14 14.77 -5.61 26.04
C GLU A 14 13.26 -5.88 25.97
N ASN A 15 12.47 -5.31 26.87
CA ASN A 15 11.01 -5.44 26.82
C ASN A 15 10.42 -4.87 25.53
N SER A 16 10.89 -3.72 25.06
CA SER A 16 10.42 -3.13 23.81
C SER A 16 10.78 -4.00 22.58
N SER A 17 11.95 -4.63 22.58
CA SER A 17 12.39 -5.47 21.48
C SER A 17 11.71 -6.85 21.46
N GLN A 18 11.41 -7.44 22.62
CA GLN A 18 10.61 -8.66 22.72
C GLN A 18 9.14 -8.42 22.35
N GLN A 19 8.58 -7.28 22.75
CA GLN A 19 7.23 -6.89 22.41
C GLN A 19 7.05 -6.67 20.89
N LEU A 20 8.03 -6.04 20.23
CA LEU A 20 8.06 -5.89 18.77
C LEU A 20 8.16 -7.23 18.02
N SER A 21 8.95 -8.19 18.54
CA SER A 21 9.06 -9.54 17.94
C SER A 21 7.76 -10.33 18.09
N LYS A 22 7.11 -10.28 19.27
CA LYS A 22 5.82 -10.92 19.52
C LYS A 22 4.70 -10.30 18.68
N THR A 23 4.69 -8.98 18.55
CA THR A 23 3.71 -8.27 17.70
C THR A 23 3.86 -8.65 16.23
N ASN A 24 5.09 -8.73 15.70
CA ASN A 24 5.32 -9.13 14.31
C ASN A 24 4.89 -10.58 14.06
N LEU A 25 5.15 -11.48 15.02
CA LEU A 25 4.70 -12.88 14.92
C LEU A 25 3.17 -12.98 14.97
N LEU A 26 2.53 -12.25 15.88
CA LEU A 26 1.07 -12.18 15.95
C LEU A 26 0.46 -11.67 14.64
N LEU A 27 1.01 -10.59 14.08
CA LEU A 27 0.57 -10.04 12.79
C LEU A 27 0.76 -11.06 11.66
N ALA A 28 1.86 -11.80 11.64
CA ALA A 28 2.06 -12.86 10.65
C ALA A 28 1.04 -13.99 10.78
N VAL A 29 0.76 -14.45 12.01
CA VAL A 29 -0.25 -15.51 12.26
C VAL A 29 -1.65 -15.03 11.85
N VAL A 30 -2.04 -13.83 12.25
CA VAL A 30 -3.32 -13.23 11.85
C VAL A 30 -3.38 -13.06 10.32
N GLY A 31 -2.30 -12.60 9.70
CA GLY A 31 -2.22 -12.46 8.24
C GLY A 31 -2.37 -13.78 7.51
N ILE A 32 -1.74 -14.86 7.98
CA ILE A 32 -1.85 -16.21 7.41
C ILE A 32 -3.28 -16.76 7.58
N ALA A 33 -3.88 -16.58 8.75
CA ALA A 33 -5.25 -17.00 9.00
C ALA A 33 -6.25 -16.28 8.09
N LEU A 34 -6.12 -14.94 7.95
CA LEU A 34 -6.93 -14.13 7.04
C LEU A 34 -6.71 -14.53 5.58
N LEU A 35 -5.46 -14.81 5.18
CA LEU A 35 -5.16 -15.27 3.83
C LEU A 35 -5.84 -16.62 3.54
N GLY A 36 -5.76 -17.58 4.47
CA GLY A 36 -6.45 -18.86 4.35
C GLY A 36 -7.95 -18.67 4.19
N TRP A 37 -8.55 -17.81 5.00
CA TRP A 37 -9.98 -17.47 4.91
C TRP A 37 -10.32 -16.87 3.54
N VAL A 38 -9.53 -15.92 3.04
CA VAL A 38 -9.73 -15.29 1.71
C VAL A 38 -9.59 -16.32 0.59
N ILE A 39 -8.61 -17.23 0.63
CA ILE A 39 -8.44 -18.28 -0.38
C ILE A 39 -9.65 -19.20 -0.45
N VAL A 40 -10.16 -19.62 0.70
CA VAL A 40 -11.36 -20.50 0.76
C VAL A 40 -12.59 -19.81 0.17
N HIS A 41 -12.79 -18.50 0.45
CA HIS A 41 -13.97 -17.76 -0.03
C HIS A 41 -13.80 -17.20 -1.45
N ALA A 42 -12.60 -17.18 -2.01
CA ALA A 42 -12.32 -16.64 -3.34
C ALA A 42 -12.61 -17.59 -4.51
N SER A 43 -13.31 -18.73 -4.29
CA SER A 43 -13.62 -19.74 -5.31
C SER A 43 -12.38 -20.18 -6.10
N PRO A 44 -11.48 -21.00 -5.52
CA PRO A 44 -10.19 -21.38 -6.13
C PRO A 44 -10.33 -22.00 -7.53
N SER A 45 -11.40 -22.74 -7.77
CA SER A 45 -11.69 -23.35 -9.06
C SER A 45 -11.96 -22.32 -10.16
N ALA A 46 -12.70 -21.26 -9.85
CA ALA A 46 -12.97 -20.17 -10.79
C ALA A 46 -11.67 -19.41 -11.12
N ILE A 47 -10.85 -19.13 -10.12
CA ILE A 47 -9.53 -18.49 -10.30
C ILE A 47 -8.67 -19.37 -11.22
N MET A 48 -8.57 -20.66 -10.95
CA MET A 48 -7.73 -21.57 -11.73
C MET A 48 -8.19 -21.69 -13.18
N HIS A 49 -9.50 -21.74 -13.45
CA HIS A 49 -10.05 -21.78 -14.80
C HIS A 49 -9.69 -20.50 -15.59
N GLN A 50 -9.84 -19.31 -14.97
CA GLN A 50 -9.51 -18.03 -15.60
C GLN A 50 -8.00 -17.87 -15.82
N LEU A 51 -7.17 -18.34 -14.89
CA LEU A 51 -5.71 -18.31 -15.06
C LEU A 51 -5.25 -19.16 -16.25
N LYS A 52 -5.90 -20.30 -16.53
CA LYS A 52 -5.63 -21.10 -17.73
C LYS A 52 -5.98 -20.36 -19.00
N ALA A 53 -7.09 -19.61 -19.04
CA ALA A 53 -7.48 -18.79 -20.19
C ALA A 53 -6.49 -17.64 -20.47
N LEU A 54 -5.87 -17.09 -19.41
CA LEU A 54 -4.94 -15.96 -19.46
C LEU A 54 -3.46 -16.36 -19.39
N ARG A 55 -3.13 -17.61 -19.73
CA ARG A 55 -1.75 -18.15 -19.59
C ARG A 55 -0.66 -17.28 -20.21
N VAL A 56 -0.96 -16.58 -21.29
CA VAL A 56 -0.01 -15.69 -22.00
C VAL A 56 0.06 -14.30 -21.31
N ALA A 57 -1.06 -13.81 -20.81
CA ALA A 57 -1.12 -12.50 -20.14
C ALA A 57 -0.50 -12.53 -18.74
N LEU A 58 -0.59 -13.65 -18.02
CA LEU A 58 -0.13 -13.76 -16.64
C LEU A 58 1.33 -13.35 -16.43
N PRO A 59 2.32 -13.85 -17.19
CA PRO A 59 3.71 -13.43 -16.98
C PRO A 59 3.89 -11.94 -17.26
N ILE A 60 3.17 -11.36 -18.21
CA ILE A 60 3.21 -9.93 -18.51
C ILE A 60 2.61 -9.14 -17.33
N VAL A 61 1.46 -9.56 -16.81
CA VAL A 61 0.82 -8.94 -15.62
C VAL A 61 1.73 -9.00 -14.40
N VAL A 62 2.41 -10.13 -14.18
CA VAL A 62 3.40 -10.27 -13.09
C VAL A 62 4.57 -9.33 -13.30
N ALA A 63 5.12 -9.25 -14.51
CA ALA A 63 6.23 -8.34 -14.83
C ALA A 63 5.83 -6.87 -14.64
N LEU A 64 4.63 -6.44 -15.10
CA LEU A 64 4.11 -5.11 -14.88
C LEU A 64 3.91 -4.80 -13.39
N SER A 65 3.42 -5.77 -12.62
CA SER A 65 3.23 -5.59 -11.18
C SER A 65 4.56 -5.50 -10.41
N LEU A 66 5.58 -6.25 -10.87
CA LEU A 66 6.93 -6.19 -10.33
C LEU A 66 7.58 -4.82 -10.63
N ALA A 67 7.50 -4.36 -11.89
CA ALA A 67 7.97 -3.03 -12.29
C ALA A 67 7.30 -1.93 -11.44
N ARG A 68 5.99 -2.02 -11.22
CA ARG A 68 5.25 -1.10 -10.35
C ARG A 68 5.76 -1.14 -8.91
N LEU A 69 6.03 -2.32 -8.35
CA LEU A 69 6.57 -2.47 -6.99
C LEU A 69 7.91 -1.74 -6.85
N PHE A 70 8.80 -1.89 -7.84
CA PHE A 70 10.07 -1.17 -7.87
C PHE A 70 9.86 0.34 -7.94
N LEU A 71 9.08 0.84 -8.91
CA LEU A 71 8.83 2.28 -9.06
C LEU A 71 8.26 2.89 -7.78
N GLN A 72 7.25 2.28 -7.19
CA GLN A 72 6.66 2.74 -5.93
C GLN A 72 7.65 2.69 -4.76
N THR A 73 8.58 1.73 -4.75
CA THR A 73 9.60 1.67 -3.70
C THR A 73 10.65 2.76 -3.92
N PHE A 74 11.00 3.08 -5.17
CA PHE A 74 11.87 4.21 -5.50
C PHE A 74 11.27 5.53 -5.08
N THR A 75 9.96 5.77 -5.35
CA THR A 75 9.25 6.98 -4.92
C THR A 75 9.34 7.14 -3.40
N TRP A 76 9.03 6.07 -2.67
CA TRP A 76 9.10 6.08 -1.20
C TRP A 76 10.54 6.24 -0.67
N SER A 77 11.52 5.60 -1.31
CA SER A 77 12.95 5.78 -0.97
C SER A 77 13.40 7.23 -1.15
N ALA A 78 12.98 7.89 -2.24
CA ALA A 78 13.30 9.30 -2.49
C ALA A 78 12.70 10.21 -1.41
N ALA A 79 11.44 9.95 -1.00
CA ALA A 79 10.80 10.66 0.10
C ALA A 79 11.53 10.45 1.44
N LEU A 80 11.95 9.21 1.76
CA LEU A 80 12.71 8.90 2.97
C LEU A 80 14.07 9.60 2.98
N LYS A 81 14.79 9.58 1.87
CA LYS A 81 16.09 10.28 1.75
C LYS A 81 15.96 11.78 1.92
N SER A 82 14.86 12.38 1.49
CA SER A 82 14.62 13.81 1.70
C SER A 82 14.48 14.20 3.17
N GLU A 83 14.08 13.26 4.01
CA GLU A 83 13.97 13.39 5.46
C GLU A 83 15.19 12.86 6.22
N GLY A 84 16.30 12.59 5.51
CA GLY A 84 17.54 12.10 6.11
C GLY A 84 17.53 10.62 6.50
N VAL A 85 16.56 9.85 6.02
CA VAL A 85 16.44 8.41 6.31
C VAL A 85 16.92 7.61 5.10
N ASP A 86 18.12 7.03 5.18
CA ASP A 86 18.66 6.16 4.11
C ASP A 86 18.53 4.69 4.51
N VAL A 87 17.77 3.95 3.71
CA VAL A 87 17.50 2.52 3.92
C VAL A 87 17.65 1.80 2.59
N GLY A 88 18.37 0.67 2.59
CA GLY A 88 18.59 -0.13 1.40
C GLY A 88 17.31 -0.61 0.73
N LEU A 89 17.24 -0.55 -0.59
CA LEU A 89 16.08 -0.91 -1.41
C LEU A 89 15.51 -2.31 -1.10
N PRO A 90 16.32 -3.40 -0.93
CA PRO A 90 15.77 -4.71 -0.63
C PRO A 90 14.96 -4.74 0.66
N ARG A 91 15.41 -3.99 1.69
CA ARG A 91 14.69 -3.86 2.95
C ARG A 91 13.39 -3.08 2.78
N LEU A 92 13.40 -2.00 1.97
CA LEU A 92 12.20 -1.22 1.68
C LEU A 92 11.16 -2.03 0.90
N ILE A 93 11.58 -2.83 -0.09
CA ILE A 93 10.71 -3.75 -0.84
C ILE A 93 10.02 -4.74 0.11
N GLY A 94 10.81 -5.38 0.99
CA GLY A 94 10.25 -6.33 1.96
C GLY A 94 9.25 -5.68 2.93
N ILE A 95 9.55 -4.49 3.46
CA ILE A 95 8.64 -3.74 4.33
C ILE A 95 7.37 -3.36 3.58
N ARG A 96 7.50 -2.90 2.32
CA ARG A 96 6.35 -2.53 1.49
C ARG A 96 5.46 -3.73 1.21
N LEU A 97 6.02 -4.88 0.82
CA LEU A 97 5.28 -6.11 0.58
C LEU A 97 4.55 -6.60 1.86
N ALA A 98 5.25 -6.62 2.98
CA ALA A 98 4.66 -7.02 4.27
C ALA A 98 3.51 -6.11 4.69
N SER A 99 3.69 -4.79 4.57
CA SER A 99 2.64 -3.82 4.91
C SER A 99 1.46 -3.88 3.96
N GLN A 100 1.70 -4.05 2.65
CA GLN A 100 0.64 -4.23 1.66
C GLN A 100 -0.14 -5.53 1.87
N ALA A 101 0.54 -6.63 2.23
CA ALA A 101 -0.12 -7.89 2.58
C ALA A 101 -1.09 -7.71 3.75
N MET A 102 -0.63 -7.08 4.83
CA MET A 102 -1.49 -6.81 5.99
C MET A 102 -2.62 -5.83 5.64
N GLY A 103 -2.33 -4.80 4.86
CA GLY A 103 -3.36 -3.86 4.40
C GLY A 103 -4.40 -4.51 3.48
N TYR A 104 -3.99 -5.47 2.64
CA TYR A 104 -4.91 -6.21 1.79
C TYR A 104 -5.83 -7.15 2.58
N LEU A 105 -5.30 -7.80 3.62
CA LEU A 105 -6.02 -8.82 4.38
C LEU A 105 -6.91 -8.25 5.49
N THR A 106 -6.60 -7.06 6.01
CA THR A 106 -7.29 -6.48 7.16
C THR A 106 -8.41 -5.51 6.75
N VAL A 107 -9.35 -5.29 7.67
CA VAL A 107 -10.34 -4.20 7.59
C VAL A 107 -9.61 -2.86 7.71
N PHE A 108 -10.01 -1.85 6.94
CA PHE A 108 -9.33 -0.55 6.91
C PHE A 108 -7.85 -0.64 6.53
N GLY A 109 -7.53 -1.37 5.45
CA GLY A 109 -6.20 -1.66 4.95
C GLY A 109 -5.14 -0.56 5.12
N PRO A 110 -5.38 0.71 4.68
CA PRO A 110 -4.43 1.80 4.85
C PRO A 110 -4.14 2.15 6.31
N VAL A 111 -5.13 2.03 7.21
CA VAL A 111 -4.98 2.32 8.64
C VAL A 111 -4.03 1.33 9.31
N VAL A 112 -3.92 0.11 8.79
CA VAL A 112 -3.01 -0.92 9.30
C VAL A 112 -1.67 -0.88 8.58
N SER A 113 -1.67 -0.71 7.26
CA SER A 113 -0.44 -0.78 6.45
C SER A 113 0.51 0.39 6.70
N GLU A 114 0.02 1.61 6.90
CA GLU A 114 0.88 2.77 7.05
C GLU A 114 1.64 2.80 8.39
N PRO A 115 1.00 2.61 9.56
CA PRO A 115 1.73 2.48 10.81
C PRO A 115 2.70 1.29 10.81
N MET A 116 2.36 0.21 10.11
CA MET A 116 3.25 -0.95 10.00
C MET A 116 4.54 -0.62 9.24
N LYS A 117 4.47 0.16 8.14
CA LYS A 117 5.67 0.65 7.43
C LYS A 117 6.59 1.42 8.37
N ILE A 118 6.01 2.35 9.15
CA ILE A 118 6.75 3.20 10.09
C ILE A 118 7.45 2.34 11.15
N ASN A 119 6.73 1.40 11.75
CA ASN A 119 7.25 0.54 12.81
C ASN A 119 8.35 -0.44 12.32
N LEU A 120 8.19 -0.99 11.11
CA LEU A 120 9.16 -1.94 10.55
C LEU A 120 10.48 -1.28 10.13
N LEU A 121 10.46 0.00 9.80
CA LEU A 121 11.67 0.76 9.46
C LEU A 121 12.61 0.94 10.64
N ARG A 122 12.09 1.09 11.87
CA ARG A 122 12.87 1.37 13.10
C ARG A 122 13.74 2.63 12.95
N THR A 123 13.20 3.68 12.37
CA THR A 123 13.81 4.98 12.13
C THR A 123 13.00 6.07 12.85
N PRO A 124 13.46 7.33 12.91
CA PRO A 124 12.70 8.39 13.56
C PRO A 124 11.27 8.48 13.02
N VAL A 125 10.29 8.30 13.92
CA VAL A 125 8.87 8.16 13.56
C VAL A 125 8.36 9.37 12.77
N ALA A 126 8.76 10.59 13.16
CA ALA A 126 8.30 11.82 12.52
C ALA A 126 8.77 11.90 11.05
N ALA A 127 10.07 11.69 10.79
CA ALA A 127 10.63 11.72 9.43
C ALA A 127 10.02 10.63 8.54
N THR A 128 9.90 9.41 9.08
CA THR A 128 9.31 8.29 8.35
C THR A 128 7.83 8.52 8.04
N ALA A 129 7.08 9.07 8.99
CA ALA A 129 5.67 9.40 8.80
C ALA A 129 5.52 10.48 7.72
N THR A 130 6.30 11.58 7.78
CA THR A 130 6.29 12.64 6.77
C THR A 130 6.55 12.09 5.38
N ALA A 131 7.62 11.28 5.20
CA ALA A 131 7.95 10.66 3.92
C ALA A 131 6.84 9.72 3.41
N THR A 132 6.25 8.93 4.30
CA THR A 132 5.19 7.98 3.96
C THR A 132 3.89 8.69 3.57
N PHE A 133 3.52 9.75 4.28
CA PHE A 133 2.35 10.56 3.93
C PHE A 133 2.55 11.35 2.64
N LEU A 134 3.76 11.83 2.37
CA LEU A 134 4.09 12.48 1.11
C LEU A 134 3.96 11.50 -0.07
N ASP A 135 4.55 10.29 0.03
CA ASP A 135 4.45 9.22 -0.96
C ASP A 135 2.98 8.87 -1.26
N ASN A 136 2.19 8.65 -0.21
CA ASN A 136 0.77 8.37 -0.36
C ASN A 136 -0.01 9.54 -0.97
N GLY A 137 0.31 10.77 -0.59
CA GLY A 137 -0.35 11.96 -1.12
C GLY A 137 -0.17 12.09 -2.64
N VAL A 138 1.05 11.90 -3.14
CA VAL A 138 1.34 11.92 -4.58
C VAL A 138 0.65 10.76 -5.29
N TYR A 139 0.70 9.55 -4.71
CA TYR A 139 0.02 8.37 -5.25
C TYR A 139 -1.51 8.56 -5.35
N TRP A 140 -2.15 9.10 -4.30
CA TRP A 140 -3.59 9.38 -4.32
C TRP A 140 -3.96 10.42 -5.36
N PHE A 141 -3.11 11.44 -5.53
CA PHE A 141 -3.32 12.47 -6.55
C PHE A 141 -3.25 11.91 -7.97
N THR A 142 -2.23 11.13 -8.30
CA THR A 142 -2.10 10.47 -9.62
C THR A 142 -3.20 9.45 -9.87
N THR A 143 -3.63 8.72 -8.84
CA THR A 143 -4.77 7.80 -8.91
C THR A 143 -6.07 8.56 -9.22
N ALA A 144 -6.27 9.73 -8.63
CA ALA A 144 -7.42 10.58 -8.90
C ALA A 144 -7.46 11.07 -10.35
N LEU A 145 -6.29 11.44 -10.92
CA LEU A 145 -6.20 11.83 -12.33
C LEU A 145 -6.64 10.71 -13.27
N VAL A 146 -6.22 9.47 -13.00
CA VAL A 146 -6.65 8.30 -13.79
C VAL A 146 -8.15 8.02 -13.61
N GLY A 147 -8.67 8.19 -12.39
CA GLY A 147 -10.10 8.10 -12.12
C GLY A 147 -10.91 9.11 -12.94
N ILE A 148 -10.49 10.37 -12.96
CA ILE A 148 -11.11 11.43 -13.76
C ILE A 148 -11.02 11.10 -15.25
N ALA A 149 -9.85 10.69 -15.75
CA ALA A 149 -9.66 10.30 -17.14
C ALA A 149 -10.59 9.14 -17.53
N GLY A 150 -10.78 8.15 -16.65
CA GLY A 150 -11.72 7.05 -16.86
C GLY A 150 -13.17 7.52 -16.96
N CYS A 151 -13.60 8.40 -16.08
CA CYS A 151 -14.93 8.97 -16.11
C CYS A 151 -15.18 9.80 -17.40
N VAL A 152 -14.23 10.64 -17.78
CA VAL A 152 -14.28 11.39 -19.03
C VAL A 152 -14.38 10.44 -20.22
N SER A 153 -13.61 9.35 -20.22
CA SER A 153 -13.65 8.34 -21.27
C SER A 153 -15.03 7.70 -21.42
N VAL A 154 -15.70 7.34 -20.32
CA VAL A 154 -17.09 6.82 -20.34
C VAL A 154 -18.06 7.85 -20.90
N SER A 155 -17.91 9.12 -20.51
CA SER A 155 -18.77 10.20 -20.99
C SER A 155 -18.63 10.42 -22.51
N LEU A 156 -17.40 10.32 -23.03
CA LEU A 156 -17.13 10.40 -24.48
C LEU A 156 -17.68 9.21 -25.26
N MET A 157 -17.67 8.01 -24.67
CA MET A 157 -18.19 6.79 -25.31
C MET A 157 -19.72 6.75 -25.32
N LYS A 158 -20.39 7.35 -24.35
CA LYS A 158 -21.84 7.36 -24.17
C LYS A 158 -22.40 8.78 -24.28
N ALA A 159 -22.67 9.24 -25.49
CA ALA A 159 -23.29 10.57 -25.72
C ALA A 159 -24.66 10.78 -25.01
N ARG A 160 -25.37 9.67 -24.66
CA ARG A 160 -26.64 9.68 -23.91
C ARG A 160 -26.47 9.13 -22.50
N GLY A 161 -26.05 9.90 -21.56
CA GLY A 161 -25.85 9.49 -20.16
C GLY A 161 -24.65 10.16 -19.50
N ALA A 162 -24.03 11.07 -20.23
CA ALA A 162 -22.85 11.82 -19.77
C ALA A 162 -23.11 12.61 -18.46
N ALA A 163 -24.34 13.05 -18.22
CA ALA A 163 -24.66 13.93 -17.08
C ALA A 163 -24.38 13.27 -15.72
N SER A 164 -24.77 12.02 -15.50
CA SER A 164 -24.54 11.32 -14.24
C SER A 164 -23.05 10.99 -14.02
N THR A 165 -22.35 10.63 -15.09
CA THR A 165 -20.92 10.33 -15.03
C THR A 165 -20.11 11.61 -14.83
N LEU A 166 -20.49 12.71 -15.50
CA LEU A 166 -19.89 14.03 -15.29
C LEU A 166 -20.16 14.56 -13.89
N ALA A 167 -21.36 14.36 -13.35
CA ALA A 167 -21.68 14.72 -11.97
C ALA A 167 -20.81 13.94 -10.96
N PHE A 168 -20.63 12.65 -11.16
CA PHE A 168 -19.73 11.83 -10.33
C PHE A 168 -18.29 12.34 -10.42
N CYS A 169 -17.79 12.64 -11.63
CA CYS A 169 -16.46 13.21 -11.84
C CYS A 169 -16.30 14.56 -11.17
N ALA A 170 -17.29 15.42 -11.29
CA ALA A 170 -17.28 16.75 -10.68
C ALA A 170 -17.27 16.66 -9.16
N VAL A 171 -18.08 15.78 -8.57
CA VAL A 171 -18.08 15.54 -7.12
C VAL A 171 -16.72 14.97 -6.67
N PHE A 172 -16.17 14.00 -7.39
CA PHE A 172 -14.87 13.43 -7.07
C PHE A 172 -13.73 14.46 -7.21
N ALA A 173 -13.71 15.24 -8.29
CA ALA A 173 -12.76 16.34 -8.47
C ALA A 173 -12.91 17.43 -7.40
N LEU A 174 -14.14 17.79 -7.02
CA LEU A 174 -14.43 18.72 -5.94
C LEU A 174 -13.93 18.21 -4.60
N ILE A 175 -14.12 16.92 -4.29
CA ILE A 175 -13.57 16.29 -3.08
C ILE A 175 -12.05 16.37 -3.09
N MET A 176 -11.40 16.05 -4.22
CA MET A 176 -9.94 16.11 -4.35
C MET A 176 -9.40 17.53 -4.24
N VAL A 177 -10.04 18.51 -4.89
CA VAL A 177 -9.69 19.93 -4.76
C VAL A 177 -9.92 20.43 -3.33
N PHE A 178 -11.00 20.02 -2.69
CA PHE A 178 -11.28 20.35 -1.30
C PHE A 178 -10.22 19.80 -0.36
N ILE A 179 -9.82 18.52 -0.53
CA ILE A 179 -8.73 17.90 0.23
C ILE A 179 -7.41 18.63 -0.03
N ALA A 180 -7.08 18.94 -1.29
CA ALA A 180 -5.85 19.62 -1.66
C ALA A 180 -5.76 21.08 -1.18
N ARG A 181 -6.90 21.78 -1.08
CA ARG A 181 -6.97 23.18 -0.66
C ARG A 181 -7.10 23.39 0.84
N ARG A 182 -7.54 22.39 1.60
CA ARG A 182 -7.66 22.51 3.06
C ARG A 182 -6.27 22.53 3.69
N LYS A 183 -5.99 23.62 4.42
CA LYS A 183 -4.71 23.84 5.13
C LYS A 183 -4.49 22.86 6.32
N ALA A 184 -5.53 22.11 6.71
CA ALA A 184 -5.51 21.20 7.85
C ALA A 184 -6.56 20.07 7.67
N VAL A 185 -6.30 19.15 6.74
CA VAL A 185 -7.25 18.05 6.40
C VAL A 185 -7.42 17.10 7.59
N LEU A 186 -6.33 16.68 8.22
CA LEU A 186 -6.35 15.77 9.36
C LEU A 186 -7.06 16.38 10.58
N SER A 187 -6.81 17.65 10.88
CA SER A 187 -7.44 18.33 12.01
C SER A 187 -8.92 18.62 11.74
N SER A 188 -9.30 18.89 10.48
CA SER A 188 -10.71 19.09 10.10
C SER A 188 -11.51 17.80 10.18
N ILE A 189 -10.96 16.67 9.74
CA ILE A 189 -11.60 15.34 9.84
C ILE A 189 -11.71 14.91 11.30
N ALA A 190 -10.67 15.10 12.11
CA ALA A 190 -10.69 14.79 13.54
C ALA A 190 -11.73 15.64 14.29
N GLY A 191 -11.83 16.93 13.95
CA GLY A 191 -12.87 17.83 14.49
C GLY A 191 -14.29 17.41 14.12
N ALA A 192 -14.50 16.99 12.87
CA ALA A 192 -15.81 16.50 12.39
C ALA A 192 -16.22 15.16 13.02
N LEU A 193 -15.24 14.32 13.36
CA LEU A 193 -15.45 13.02 14.05
C LEU A 193 -15.51 13.15 15.57
N GLY A 194 -15.42 14.36 16.13
CA GLY A 194 -15.48 14.59 17.56
C GLY A 194 -14.29 14.05 18.36
N ILE A 195 -13.20 13.69 17.70
CA ILE A 195 -12.00 13.13 18.33
C ILE A 195 -11.17 14.28 18.95
N ARG A 196 -11.36 14.52 20.21
CA ARG A 196 -10.66 15.55 20.99
C ARG A 196 -9.46 14.97 21.73
N SER A 197 -8.37 14.61 21.04
CA SER A 197 -7.11 14.31 21.70
C SER A 197 -6.04 15.34 21.29
N PRO A 198 -5.63 16.25 22.21
CA PRO A 198 -4.69 17.32 21.88
C PRO A 198 -3.33 16.82 21.36
N SER A 199 -2.85 15.70 21.88
CA SER A 199 -1.56 15.11 21.47
C SER A 199 -1.58 14.59 20.03
N TRP A 200 -2.67 13.97 19.61
CA TRP A 200 -2.81 13.42 18.25
C TRP A 200 -2.96 14.52 17.19
N LEU A 201 -3.74 15.56 17.50
CA LEU A 201 -3.91 16.73 16.64
C LEU A 201 -2.59 17.49 16.42
N ASN A 202 -1.77 17.63 17.47
CA ASN A 202 -0.47 18.27 17.39
C ASN A 202 0.53 17.46 16.52
N HIS A 203 0.49 16.13 16.56
CA HIS A 203 1.30 15.28 15.67
C HIS A 203 0.85 15.39 14.21
N GLY A 204 -0.46 15.37 13.96
CA GLY A 204 -1.01 15.56 12.62
C GLY A 204 -0.66 16.91 12.01
N ALA A 205 -0.79 18.00 12.77
CA ALA A 205 -0.42 19.34 12.32
C ALA A 205 1.08 19.48 12.01
N LYS A 206 1.96 18.84 12.79
CA LYS A 206 3.41 18.79 12.53
C LYS A 206 3.72 18.06 11.23
N ILE A 207 3.08 16.91 10.97
CA ILE A 207 3.26 16.16 9.72
C ILE A 207 2.78 16.99 8.52
N GLU A 208 1.62 17.64 8.63
CA GLU A 208 1.09 18.52 7.56
C GLU A 208 2.01 19.72 7.29
N SER A 209 2.61 20.32 8.33
CA SER A 209 3.57 21.42 8.15
C SER A 209 4.85 20.94 7.48
N ALA A 210 5.37 19.77 7.88
CA ALA A 210 6.55 19.17 7.27
C ALA A 210 6.34 18.82 5.78
N ILE A 211 5.18 18.26 5.43
CA ILE A 211 4.84 17.98 4.01
C ILE A 211 4.80 19.27 3.19
N ARG A 212 4.22 20.34 3.72
CA ARG A 212 4.19 21.64 3.04
C ARG A 212 5.59 22.22 2.87
N GLU A 213 6.42 22.09 3.88
CA GLU A 213 7.81 22.52 3.84
C GLU A 213 8.62 21.78 2.77
N VAL A 214 8.55 20.45 2.74
CA VAL A 214 9.18 19.63 1.70
C VAL A 214 8.69 20.03 0.30
N ARG A 215 7.39 20.23 0.12
CA ARG A 215 6.82 20.66 -1.16
C ARG A 215 7.31 22.06 -1.59
N ALA A 216 7.51 22.97 -0.65
CA ALA A 216 7.99 24.33 -0.93
C ALA A 216 9.49 24.36 -1.18
N GLN A 217 10.27 23.61 -0.39
CA GLN A 217 11.74 23.63 -0.45
C GLN A 217 12.32 22.69 -1.53
N LYS A 218 11.60 21.58 -1.87
CA LYS A 218 12.08 20.56 -2.82
C LYS A 218 11.02 20.24 -3.88
N PRO A 219 10.61 21.23 -4.72
CA PRO A 219 9.59 21.03 -5.74
C PRO A 219 10.01 19.99 -6.80
N GLU A 220 11.31 19.89 -7.09
CA GLU A 220 11.87 18.90 -8.02
C GLU A 220 11.65 17.46 -7.54
N LEU A 221 11.82 17.20 -6.23
CA LEU A 221 11.54 15.90 -5.65
C LEU A 221 10.06 15.51 -5.84
N VAL A 222 9.15 16.43 -5.53
CA VAL A 222 7.71 16.19 -5.69
C VAL A 222 7.36 15.97 -7.16
N GLY A 223 7.99 16.71 -8.07
CA GLY A 223 7.87 16.50 -9.52
C GLY A 223 8.36 15.12 -9.95
N GLN A 224 9.53 14.70 -9.48
CA GLN A 224 10.06 13.36 -9.75
C GLN A 224 9.13 12.25 -9.22
N MET A 225 8.65 12.38 -7.98
CA MET A 225 7.69 11.44 -7.40
C MET A 225 6.40 11.37 -8.22
N PHE A 226 5.88 12.52 -8.68
CA PHE A 226 4.70 12.58 -9.52
C PHE A 226 4.88 11.81 -10.83
N TRP A 227 5.99 11.98 -11.54
CA TRP A 227 6.25 11.27 -12.80
C TRP A 227 6.45 9.77 -12.59
N LEU A 228 7.13 9.36 -11.51
CA LEU A 228 7.28 7.95 -11.16
C LEU A 228 5.93 7.31 -10.83
N ASP A 229 5.08 7.98 -10.06
CA ASP A 229 3.75 7.49 -9.74
C ASP A 229 2.82 7.50 -10.96
N LEU A 230 2.95 8.49 -11.84
CA LEU A 230 2.24 8.48 -13.11
C LEU A 230 2.65 7.28 -13.97
N ALA A 231 3.93 6.93 -14.02
CA ALA A 231 4.40 5.71 -14.67
C ALA A 231 3.80 4.45 -14.01
N CYS A 232 3.68 4.41 -12.69
CA CYS A 232 2.97 3.33 -11.99
C CYS A 232 1.50 3.21 -12.44
N GLN A 233 0.82 4.33 -12.62
CA GLN A 233 -0.57 4.33 -13.11
C GLN A 233 -0.64 3.84 -14.56
N LEU A 234 0.30 4.23 -15.41
CA LEU A 234 0.37 3.74 -16.80
C LEU A 234 0.60 2.23 -16.86
N LEU A 235 1.42 1.65 -15.96
CA LEU A 235 1.58 0.20 -15.87
C LEU A 235 0.26 -0.51 -15.53
N LEU A 236 -0.61 0.09 -14.71
CA LEU A 236 -1.92 -0.46 -14.39
C LEU A 236 -2.93 -0.33 -15.54
N VAL A 237 -2.88 0.77 -16.28
CA VAL A 237 -3.63 0.93 -17.54
C VAL A 237 -3.16 -0.13 -18.55
N SER A 238 -1.84 -0.34 -18.67
CA SER A 238 -1.26 -1.38 -19.52
C SER A 238 -1.68 -2.79 -19.12
N GLU A 239 -1.83 -3.06 -17.82
CA GLU A 239 -2.37 -4.33 -17.32
C GLU A 239 -3.77 -4.61 -17.87
N VAL A 240 -4.67 -3.61 -17.86
CA VAL A 240 -6.01 -3.75 -18.45
C VAL A 240 -5.89 -4.03 -19.95
N ALA A 241 -5.03 -3.30 -20.66
CA ALA A 241 -4.81 -3.50 -22.10
C ALA A 241 -4.31 -4.91 -22.41
N VAL A 242 -3.38 -5.46 -21.62
CA VAL A 242 -2.87 -6.83 -21.78
C VAL A 242 -3.98 -7.87 -21.55
N VAL A 243 -4.84 -7.67 -20.57
CA VAL A 243 -5.97 -8.57 -20.33
C VAL A 243 -6.97 -8.50 -21.50
N LEU A 244 -7.36 -7.31 -21.98
CA LEU A 244 -8.23 -7.15 -23.13
C LEU A 244 -7.63 -7.79 -24.39
N TRP A 245 -6.34 -7.58 -24.64
CA TRP A 245 -5.60 -8.20 -25.74
C TRP A 245 -5.64 -9.72 -25.68
N SER A 246 -5.41 -10.31 -24.50
CA SER A 246 -5.45 -11.76 -24.34
C SER A 246 -6.85 -12.36 -24.54
N LEU A 247 -7.88 -11.59 -24.27
CA LEU A 247 -9.28 -11.93 -24.51
C LEU A 247 -9.73 -11.63 -25.95
N ARG A 248 -8.81 -11.18 -26.83
CA ARG A 248 -9.06 -10.79 -28.22
C ARG A 248 -10.12 -9.71 -28.39
N LEU A 249 -10.19 -8.78 -27.41
CA LEU A 249 -11.10 -7.63 -27.45
C LEU A 249 -10.43 -6.44 -28.12
N PRO A 250 -11.21 -5.52 -28.71
CA PRO A 250 -10.66 -4.32 -29.34
C PRO A 250 -9.97 -3.42 -28.30
N LEU A 251 -8.74 -2.98 -28.61
CA LEU A 251 -7.92 -2.12 -27.77
C LEU A 251 -8.18 -0.65 -28.09
N HIS A 252 -9.29 -0.12 -27.61
CA HIS A 252 -9.54 1.31 -27.66
C HIS A 252 -9.04 1.98 -26.38
N LEU A 253 -8.23 3.02 -26.49
CA LEU A 253 -7.66 3.74 -25.34
C LEU A 253 -8.75 4.22 -24.37
N LEU A 254 -9.85 4.74 -24.89
CA LEU A 254 -10.98 5.20 -24.06
C LEU A 254 -11.59 4.04 -23.27
N THR A 255 -11.73 2.84 -23.85
CA THR A 255 -12.24 1.65 -23.16
C THR A 255 -11.31 1.22 -22.03
N VAL A 256 -10.00 1.19 -22.27
CA VAL A 256 -8.99 0.83 -21.28
C VAL A 256 -8.99 1.83 -20.11
N LEU A 257 -8.99 3.13 -20.41
CA LEU A 257 -9.05 4.19 -19.41
C LEU A 257 -10.36 4.17 -18.62
N ALA A 258 -11.49 3.92 -19.27
CA ALA A 258 -12.79 3.80 -18.64
C ALA A 258 -12.79 2.65 -17.61
N ILE A 259 -12.32 1.47 -18.00
CA ILE A 259 -12.25 0.29 -17.13
C ILE A 259 -11.33 0.56 -15.94
N GLU A 260 -10.10 1.05 -16.20
CA GLU A 260 -9.15 1.31 -15.10
C GLU A 260 -9.66 2.41 -14.18
N GLY A 261 -10.14 3.54 -14.71
CA GLY A 261 -10.61 4.66 -13.91
C GLY A 261 -11.82 4.31 -13.04
N LEU A 262 -12.82 3.60 -13.59
CA LEU A 262 -13.99 3.17 -12.82
C LEU A 262 -13.62 2.15 -11.74
N THR A 263 -12.79 1.16 -12.04
CA THR A 263 -12.33 0.20 -11.03
C THR A 263 -11.52 0.88 -9.93
N ARG A 264 -10.77 1.93 -10.24
CA ARG A 264 -10.07 2.75 -9.25
C ARG A 264 -11.04 3.53 -8.37
N GLY A 265 -12.04 4.15 -8.96
CA GLY A 265 -13.08 4.87 -8.21
C GLY A 265 -13.76 3.96 -7.18
N VAL A 266 -14.14 2.75 -7.59
CA VAL A 266 -14.73 1.74 -6.69
C VAL A 266 -13.75 1.37 -5.56
N LYS A 267 -12.47 1.09 -5.88
CA LYS A 267 -11.46 0.75 -4.89
C LYS A 267 -11.22 1.86 -3.86
N MET A 268 -11.27 3.11 -4.28
CA MET A 268 -11.13 4.25 -3.37
C MET A 268 -12.30 4.35 -2.39
N MET A 269 -13.53 4.12 -2.86
CA MET A 269 -14.73 4.21 -2.02
C MET A 269 -14.88 3.04 -1.05
N THR A 270 -14.29 1.88 -1.34
CA THR A 270 -14.51 0.63 -0.63
C THR A 270 -13.29 0.12 0.13
N GLY A 271 -12.36 1.00 0.44
CA GLY A 271 -11.11 0.67 1.16
C GLY A 271 -11.30 0.07 2.56
N PHE A 272 -12.52 0.11 3.10
CA PHE A 272 -12.90 -0.47 4.39
C PHE A 272 -13.33 -1.95 4.31
N VAL A 273 -13.49 -2.52 3.11
CA VAL A 273 -13.90 -3.92 2.94
C VAL A 273 -12.68 -4.83 3.00
N PRO A 274 -12.65 -5.85 3.91
CA PRO A 274 -11.51 -6.76 4.03
C PRO A 274 -11.30 -7.54 2.73
N ALA A 275 -10.06 -7.61 2.25
CA ALA A 275 -9.68 -8.25 0.99
C ALA A 275 -10.54 -7.83 -0.22
N ARG A 276 -11.41 -6.82 -0.05
CA ARG A 276 -12.38 -6.30 -1.05
C ARG A 276 -13.20 -7.39 -1.73
N LEU A 277 -13.57 -8.42 -0.96
CA LEU A 277 -14.37 -9.54 -1.46
C LEU A 277 -15.73 -9.07 -2.01
N GLY A 278 -16.04 -9.45 -3.24
CA GLY A 278 -17.26 -9.05 -3.95
C GLY A 278 -17.21 -7.66 -4.56
N VAL A 279 -16.44 -6.72 -3.98
CA VAL A 279 -16.39 -5.33 -4.41
C VAL A 279 -15.49 -5.15 -5.64
N ASP A 280 -14.32 -5.78 -5.64
CA ASP A 280 -13.41 -5.73 -6.80
C ASP A 280 -14.03 -6.44 -8.00
N GLU A 281 -14.76 -7.53 -7.78
CA GLU A 281 -15.50 -8.26 -8.83
C GLU A 281 -16.65 -7.41 -9.35
N GLY A 282 -17.53 -6.94 -8.47
CA GLY A 282 -18.67 -6.10 -8.85
C GLY A 282 -18.25 -4.81 -9.52
N GLY A 283 -17.18 -4.18 -9.03
CA GLY A 283 -16.60 -2.97 -9.61
C GLY A 283 -16.05 -3.19 -11.01
N ALA A 284 -15.32 -4.29 -11.23
CA ALA A 284 -14.81 -4.63 -12.56
C ALA A 284 -15.93 -5.01 -13.53
N MET A 285 -16.92 -5.80 -13.09
CA MET A 285 -18.10 -6.15 -13.88
C MET A 285 -18.86 -4.88 -14.31
N SER A 286 -19.08 -3.95 -13.39
CA SER A 286 -19.76 -2.68 -13.64
C SER A 286 -18.95 -1.78 -14.61
N ALA A 287 -17.62 -1.75 -14.48
CA ALA A 287 -16.76 -0.99 -15.37
C ALA A 287 -16.79 -1.53 -16.82
N PHE A 288 -16.79 -2.85 -16.99
CA PHE A 288 -16.95 -3.49 -18.31
C PHE A 288 -18.33 -3.20 -18.91
N ALA A 289 -19.41 -3.37 -18.14
CA ALA A 289 -20.76 -3.02 -18.57
C ALA A 289 -20.89 -1.54 -18.98
N ALA A 290 -20.31 -0.64 -18.18
CA ALA A 290 -20.28 0.78 -18.51
C ALA A 290 -19.52 1.09 -19.79
N SER A 291 -18.52 0.28 -20.12
CA SER A 291 -17.73 0.37 -21.37
C SER A 291 -18.36 -0.37 -22.57
N GLY A 292 -19.57 -0.92 -22.42
CA GLY A 292 -20.26 -1.67 -23.49
C GLY A 292 -19.75 -3.10 -23.69
N LEU A 293 -18.97 -3.63 -22.75
CA LEU A 293 -18.43 -5.00 -22.79
C LEU A 293 -19.23 -5.92 -21.84
N SER A 294 -19.09 -7.23 -22.02
CA SER A 294 -19.74 -8.21 -21.16
C SER A 294 -19.22 -8.12 -19.71
N PRO A 295 -20.08 -8.02 -18.69
CA PRO A 295 -19.68 -8.01 -17.29
C PRO A 295 -18.86 -9.25 -16.88
N ALA A 296 -19.11 -10.41 -17.49
CA ALA A 296 -18.36 -11.64 -17.24
C ALA A 296 -16.85 -11.50 -17.50
N LEU A 297 -16.46 -10.67 -18.50
CA LEU A 297 -15.08 -10.38 -18.79
C LEU A 297 -14.44 -9.49 -17.70
N GLY A 298 -15.25 -8.64 -17.05
CA GLY A 298 -14.81 -7.88 -15.88
C GLY A 298 -14.43 -8.78 -14.68
N LEU A 299 -15.19 -9.86 -14.49
CA LEU A 299 -14.84 -10.86 -13.50
C LEU A 299 -13.47 -11.50 -13.78
N THR A 300 -13.15 -11.78 -15.03
CA THR A 300 -11.83 -12.29 -15.44
C THR A 300 -10.70 -11.35 -15.03
N LEU A 301 -10.84 -10.05 -15.27
CA LEU A 301 -9.85 -9.03 -14.82
C LEU A 301 -9.74 -9.02 -13.30
N ALA A 302 -10.85 -9.01 -12.57
CA ALA A 302 -10.85 -8.99 -11.11
C ALA A 302 -10.17 -10.22 -10.51
N LEU A 303 -10.45 -11.42 -11.02
CA LEU A 303 -9.83 -12.66 -10.56
C LEU A 303 -8.33 -12.72 -10.87
N THR A 304 -7.91 -12.20 -12.03
CA THR A 304 -6.49 -12.07 -12.39
C THR A 304 -5.76 -11.16 -11.39
N ARG A 305 -6.34 -10.01 -11.09
CA ARG A 305 -5.79 -9.07 -10.10
C ARG A 305 -5.76 -9.68 -8.70
N ARG A 306 -6.80 -10.41 -8.32
CA ARG A 306 -6.84 -11.11 -7.04
C ARG A 306 -5.75 -12.15 -6.91
N ALA A 307 -5.55 -13.00 -7.92
CA ALA A 307 -4.49 -14.00 -7.92
C ALA A 307 -3.10 -13.35 -7.75
N ARG A 308 -2.84 -12.24 -8.46
CA ARG A 308 -1.62 -11.45 -8.31
C ARG A 308 -1.48 -10.87 -6.91
N ASP A 309 -2.53 -10.23 -6.37
CA ASP A 309 -2.49 -9.57 -5.05
C ASP A 309 -2.29 -10.60 -3.93
N LEU A 310 -2.91 -11.78 -4.03
CA LEU A 310 -2.68 -12.91 -3.12
C LEU A 310 -1.25 -13.43 -3.21
N SER A 311 -0.68 -13.54 -4.41
CA SER A 311 0.71 -13.97 -4.59
C SER A 311 1.69 -13.01 -3.91
N TRP A 312 1.49 -11.69 -4.06
CA TRP A 312 2.29 -10.69 -3.37
C TRP A 312 2.06 -10.68 -1.87
N ALA A 313 0.84 -10.93 -1.41
CA ALA A 313 0.55 -11.06 0.01
C ALA A 313 1.30 -12.24 0.64
N LEU A 314 1.36 -13.39 -0.04
CA LEU A 314 2.16 -14.55 0.38
C LEU A 314 3.64 -14.21 0.50
N VAL A 315 4.22 -13.55 -0.50
CA VAL A 315 5.63 -13.13 -0.47
C VAL A 315 5.89 -12.15 0.68
N GLY A 316 4.98 -11.18 0.89
CA GLY A 316 5.09 -10.22 1.98
C GLY A 316 5.03 -10.86 3.37
N LEU A 317 4.10 -11.82 3.57
CA LEU A 317 3.99 -12.58 4.81
C LEU A 317 5.21 -13.47 5.04
N ALA A 318 5.69 -14.17 4.01
CA ALA A 318 6.90 -14.99 4.08
C ALA A 318 8.12 -14.15 4.50
N TRP A 319 8.27 -12.96 3.92
CA TRP A 319 9.34 -12.02 4.31
C TRP A 319 9.21 -11.58 5.78
N LEU A 320 7.99 -11.33 6.27
CA LEU A 320 7.75 -10.93 7.65
C LEU A 320 8.13 -12.06 8.64
N VAL A 321 7.75 -13.30 8.31
CA VAL A 321 8.11 -14.48 9.12
C VAL A 321 9.62 -14.68 9.12
N TRP A 322 10.26 -14.68 7.96
CA TRP A 322 11.72 -14.82 7.84
C TRP A 322 12.46 -13.78 8.67
N ARG A 323 12.05 -12.50 8.56
CA ARG A 323 12.67 -11.42 9.34
C ARG A 323 12.49 -11.59 10.85
N SER A 324 11.37 -12.14 11.30
CA SER A 324 11.12 -12.40 12.71
C SER A 324 12.06 -13.48 13.27
N GLN A 325 12.40 -14.47 12.46
CA GLN A 325 13.33 -15.54 12.82
C GLN A 325 14.78 -15.03 12.89
N VAL A 326 15.26 -14.34 11.87
CA VAL A 326 16.60 -13.74 11.84
C VAL A 326 16.82 -12.78 13.03
N SER A 327 15.79 -12.03 13.44
CA SER A 327 15.89 -11.16 14.62
C SER A 327 15.98 -11.93 15.95
N LYS A 328 15.52 -13.18 16.02
CA LYS A 328 15.66 -14.04 17.19
C LYS A 328 17.06 -14.66 17.27
N GLU A 329 17.56 -15.17 16.15
CA GLU A 329 18.89 -15.80 16.07
C GLU A 329 20.02 -14.81 16.40
N GLY A 330 19.92 -13.57 15.89
CA GLY A 330 20.88 -12.52 16.21
C GLY A 330 20.94 -12.13 17.68
N LYS A 331 19.82 -12.29 18.42
CA LYS A 331 19.79 -12.06 19.88
C LYS A 331 20.37 -13.22 20.68
N THR A 332 20.06 -14.45 20.28
CA THR A 332 20.62 -15.66 20.91
C THR A 332 22.13 -15.70 20.74
N GLY A 333 22.64 -15.39 19.56
CA GLY A 333 24.08 -15.30 19.30
C GLY A 333 24.79 -14.21 20.13
N SER A 334 24.14 -13.03 20.30
CA SER A 334 24.69 -11.95 21.13
C SER A 334 24.68 -12.28 22.64
N GLN A 335 23.67 -13.04 23.11
CA GLN A 335 23.62 -13.49 24.50
C GLN A 335 24.70 -14.56 24.80
N ILE A 336 24.92 -15.47 23.87
CA ILE A 336 25.98 -16.50 24.00
C ILE A 336 27.36 -15.86 24.07
N LEU A 337 27.64 -14.86 23.23
CA LEU A 337 28.90 -14.12 23.23
C LEU A 337 29.11 -13.29 24.51
N LEU A 338 28.05 -12.80 25.12
CA LEU A 338 28.12 -12.08 26.40
C LEU A 338 28.34 -13.05 27.58
N GLU A 339 27.79 -14.25 27.54
CA GLU A 339 28.04 -15.30 28.55
C GLU A 339 29.44 -15.89 28.41
N GLU A 340 29.97 -16.11 27.19
CA GLU A 340 31.35 -16.56 26.98
C GLU A 340 32.39 -15.49 27.37
N GLY A 341 32.09 -14.21 27.15
CA GLY A 341 32.97 -13.10 27.57
C GLY A 341 32.97 -12.81 29.07
N ALA A 342 32.04 -13.39 29.83
CA ALA A 342 31.91 -13.24 31.27
C ALA A 342 32.64 -14.35 32.11
N LEU A 343 33.50 -15.18 31.47
CA LEU A 343 34.31 -16.12 32.19
C LEU A 343 35.31 -15.36 33.09
N PRO A 344 35.32 -15.61 34.43
CA PRO A 344 36.20 -14.89 35.31
C PRO A 344 37.66 -15.26 35.01
N CYS A 345 38.52 -14.26 34.77
CA CYS A 345 39.96 -14.43 34.83
C CYS A 345 40.29 -15.13 36.17
N LYS A 346 40.56 -16.43 36.11
CA LYS A 346 41.21 -17.15 37.23
C LYS A 346 42.53 -16.45 37.48
N SER A 347 42.62 -15.74 38.61
CA SER A 347 43.85 -15.23 39.16
C SER A 347 44.84 -16.38 39.30
N LEU A 348 45.91 -16.37 38.50
CA LEU A 348 47.12 -17.10 38.78
C LEU A 348 47.83 -16.36 39.91
N SER A 349 47.71 -16.87 41.12
CA SER A 349 48.62 -16.62 42.24
C SER A 349 49.70 -17.64 42.29
#